data_5f75eaf7a40c170f3703c4c346feb9db
#
_entry.id   5f75eaf7a40c170f3703c4c346feb9db
#
_cell.length_a   1.000
_cell.length_b   1.000
_cell.length_c   1.000
_cell.angle_alpha   90.00
_cell.angle_beta   90.00
_cell.angle_gamma   90.00
#
_symmetry.space_group_name_H-M   'P 1'
#
loop_
_entity.id
_entity.type
_entity.pdbx_description
1 polymer ?
#
loop_
_entity_poly.entity_id
_entity_poly.type
_entity_poly.pdbx_seq_one_letter_code
_entity_poly.pdbx_strand_id
1 'polypeptide(L)'
;MRHANKQDKDAILNIWTQCFGADMRYQNILTANNYPLEDTFVLEVNDQVVSILTLLPIQWQGKGEVRKGRYVYGVATLPQYRGKGYSSKLMKEALSMLKEQGEDFAVLYPAEEGLQDFYAKQGFVPCGAQIESDVDEEEQEAWLDAVDDYTDAGWELEPIESGKEYEEIRHALLEKGCKEQGGDGYFTWTAEHYAYNHNEAGYYGGGLCKICIDGEAVAIAGCWPSGGNSPWEQGNMILKEFLCDEEHRAGALSVLAEFAGSKSMVLCAPAWENKDSENKVAFGMIHWL
;
A
#
# COMPACT_ATOMS: atom_id res chain seq x y z
N MET A 1 -0.50 23.47 13.41
CA MET A 1 -0.52 22.72 12.13
C MET A 1 -1.01 23.62 11.01
N ARG A 2 -0.45 23.51 9.82
CA ARG A 2 -0.94 24.13 8.58
C ARG A 2 -0.71 23.20 7.39
N HIS A 3 -1.41 23.44 6.28
CA HIS A 3 -1.10 22.78 5.02
C HIS A 3 0.32 23.11 4.56
N ALA A 4 0.96 22.14 3.93
CA ALA A 4 2.21 22.36 3.21
C ALA A 4 1.97 23.20 1.96
N ASN A 5 2.98 23.90 1.54
CA ASN A 5 3.00 24.67 0.30
C ASN A 5 4.30 24.40 -0.47
N LYS A 6 4.43 25.01 -1.65
CA LYS A 6 5.61 24.79 -2.52
C LYS A 6 6.94 25.20 -1.89
N GLN A 7 6.92 26.10 -0.90
CA GLN A 7 8.14 26.57 -0.21
C GLN A 7 8.62 25.55 0.84
N ASP A 8 7.75 24.63 1.27
CA ASP A 8 8.07 23.60 2.24
C ASP A 8 8.77 22.37 1.63
N LYS A 9 8.86 22.27 0.29
CA LYS A 9 9.39 21.09 -0.40
C LYS A 9 10.76 20.66 0.12
N ASP A 10 11.70 21.62 0.26
CA ASP A 10 13.05 21.31 0.74
C ASP A 10 13.06 20.84 2.19
N ALA A 11 12.19 21.40 3.04
CA ALA A 11 12.05 20.98 4.43
C ALA A 11 11.42 19.58 4.53
N ILE A 12 10.40 19.30 3.71
CA ILE A 12 9.77 17.97 3.62
C ILE A 12 10.80 16.95 3.15
N LEU A 13 11.54 17.24 2.07
CA LEU A 13 12.60 16.36 1.56
C LEU A 13 13.66 16.08 2.62
N ASN A 14 14.09 17.10 3.37
CA ASN A 14 15.03 16.93 4.47
C ASN A 14 14.48 16.03 5.58
N ILE A 15 13.19 16.16 5.94
CA ILE A 15 12.55 15.28 6.93
C ILE A 15 12.49 13.84 6.42
N TRP A 16 12.09 13.63 5.17
CA TRP A 16 12.06 12.31 4.53
C TRP A 16 13.45 11.66 4.56
N THR A 17 14.48 12.39 4.12
CA THR A 17 15.85 11.91 4.08
C THR A 17 16.38 11.51 5.46
N GLN A 18 16.08 12.31 6.49
CA GLN A 18 16.57 12.03 7.85
C GLN A 18 15.76 10.96 8.57
N CYS A 19 14.51 10.75 8.23
CA CYS A 19 13.63 9.82 8.93
C CYS A 19 13.48 8.46 8.24
N PHE A 20 13.54 8.43 6.90
CA PHE A 20 13.30 7.25 6.09
C PHE A 20 14.49 6.86 5.20
N GLY A 21 15.58 7.61 5.27
CA GLY A 21 16.80 7.37 4.48
C GLY A 21 16.91 8.23 3.24
N ALA A 22 18.13 8.32 2.73
CA ALA A 22 18.48 9.14 1.55
C ALA A 22 18.23 8.37 0.24
N ASP A 23 17.07 7.75 0.08
CA ASP A 23 16.74 7.07 -1.17
C ASP A 23 16.49 8.09 -2.28
N MET A 24 17.33 8.05 -3.31
CA MET A 24 17.24 8.93 -4.49
C MET A 24 15.90 8.81 -5.21
N ARG A 25 15.24 7.65 -5.13
CA ARG A 25 13.94 7.40 -5.76
C ARG A 25 12.85 8.21 -5.07
N TYR A 26 12.84 8.26 -3.75
CA TYR A 26 11.94 9.13 -2.98
C TYR A 26 12.17 10.62 -3.28
N GLN A 27 13.43 11.02 -3.44
CA GLN A 27 13.77 12.38 -3.85
C GLN A 27 13.17 12.72 -5.23
N ASN A 28 13.19 11.76 -6.17
CA ASN A 28 12.59 11.94 -7.49
C ASN A 28 11.05 12.11 -7.42
N ILE A 29 10.35 11.34 -6.58
CA ILE A 29 8.91 11.50 -6.38
C ILE A 29 8.57 12.90 -5.85
N LEU A 30 9.30 13.38 -4.85
CA LEU A 30 9.13 14.72 -4.28
C LEU A 30 9.43 15.82 -5.27
N THR A 31 10.48 15.64 -6.10
CA THR A 31 10.92 16.66 -7.07
C THR A 31 10.09 16.64 -8.36
N ALA A 32 9.56 15.48 -8.78
CA ALA A 32 8.73 15.34 -9.98
C ALA A 32 7.30 15.90 -9.85
N ASN A 33 6.99 16.65 -8.79
CA ASN A 33 5.68 17.20 -8.46
C ASN A 33 4.55 16.17 -8.22
N ASN A 34 4.89 14.91 -8.01
CA ASN A 34 3.92 13.85 -7.74
C ASN A 34 3.64 13.67 -6.24
N TYR A 35 4.31 14.45 -5.37
CA TYR A 35 4.06 14.41 -3.94
C TYR A 35 2.79 15.21 -3.59
N PRO A 36 1.85 14.65 -2.81
CA PRO A 36 0.56 15.26 -2.51
C PRO A 36 0.71 16.40 -1.47
N LEU A 37 1.26 17.52 -1.87
CA LEU A 37 1.49 18.69 -0.98
C LEU A 37 0.19 19.23 -0.38
N GLU A 38 -0.90 19.19 -1.13
CA GLU A 38 -2.23 19.64 -0.70
C GLU A 38 -2.81 18.81 0.42
N ASP A 39 -2.47 17.51 0.48
CA ASP A 39 -2.87 16.60 1.55
C ASP A 39 -1.82 16.51 2.67
N THR A 40 -0.72 17.25 2.56
CA THR A 40 0.37 17.25 3.53
C THR A 40 0.25 18.39 4.53
N PHE A 41 0.46 18.06 5.78
CA PHE A 41 0.48 19.00 6.90
C PHE A 41 1.86 19.08 7.53
N VAL A 42 2.21 20.28 7.93
CA VAL A 42 3.48 20.58 8.59
C VAL A 42 3.26 21.21 9.96
N LEU A 43 4.17 20.94 10.88
CA LEU A 43 4.26 21.57 12.17
C LEU A 43 5.58 22.32 12.26
N GLU A 44 5.49 23.61 12.60
CA GLU A 44 6.64 24.51 12.74
C GLU A 44 6.96 24.80 14.20
N VAL A 45 8.25 24.93 14.45
CA VAL A 45 8.82 25.40 15.71
C VAL A 45 9.92 26.40 15.40
N ASN A 46 9.78 27.64 15.87
CA ASN A 46 10.72 28.74 15.58
C ASN A 46 10.99 28.91 14.08
N ASP A 47 9.93 29.02 13.29
CA ASP A 47 9.94 29.20 11.84
C ASP A 47 10.61 28.04 11.06
N GLN A 48 10.83 26.89 11.71
CA GLN A 48 11.35 25.68 11.09
C GLN A 48 10.29 24.60 11.04
N VAL A 49 10.06 24.00 9.88
CA VAL A 49 9.24 22.78 9.74
C VAL A 49 9.98 21.62 10.38
N VAL A 50 9.38 21.00 11.40
CA VAL A 50 10.01 19.96 12.21
C VAL A 50 9.28 18.63 12.19
N SER A 51 8.01 18.63 11.79
CA SER A 51 7.21 17.41 11.72
C SER A 51 6.21 17.52 10.56
N ILE A 52 5.92 16.38 9.95
CA ILE A 52 5.00 16.25 8.82
C ILE A 52 4.07 15.07 9.02
N LEU A 53 2.92 15.10 8.38
CA LEU A 53 2.05 13.98 8.04
C LEU A 53 1.27 14.29 6.76
N THR A 54 0.89 13.26 6.03
CA THR A 54 0.06 13.36 4.82
C THR A 54 -1.24 12.59 5.04
N LEU A 55 -2.37 13.13 4.59
CA LEU A 55 -3.72 12.58 4.73
C LEU A 55 -4.30 12.26 3.37
N LEU A 56 -3.96 11.09 2.83
CA LEU A 56 -4.42 10.66 1.51
C LEU A 56 -5.89 10.23 1.55
N PRO A 57 -6.73 10.62 0.56
CA PRO A 57 -8.12 10.19 0.52
C PRO A 57 -8.22 8.68 0.33
N ILE A 58 -9.08 8.05 1.13
CA ILE A 58 -9.37 6.62 1.08
C ILE A 58 -10.85 6.40 1.38
N GLN A 59 -11.43 5.34 0.86
CA GLN A 59 -12.79 4.94 1.17
C GLN A 59 -12.79 3.51 1.73
N TRP A 60 -13.76 3.23 2.56
CA TRP A 60 -14.13 1.88 2.92
C TRP A 60 -15.48 1.54 2.28
N GLN A 61 -15.56 0.38 1.64
CA GLN A 61 -16.77 -0.11 0.99
C GLN A 61 -17.17 -1.46 1.59
N GLY A 62 -18.41 -1.59 2.03
CA GLY A 62 -18.92 -2.85 2.57
C GLY A 62 -20.37 -2.76 2.98
N LYS A 63 -21.09 -3.89 2.88
CA LYS A 63 -22.49 -4.03 3.30
C LYS A 63 -23.45 -2.95 2.77
N GLY A 64 -23.19 -2.44 1.56
CA GLY A 64 -24.00 -1.39 0.94
C GLY A 64 -23.71 0.02 1.46
N GLU A 65 -22.70 0.21 2.28
CA GLU A 65 -22.24 1.51 2.76
C GLU A 65 -20.91 1.89 2.14
N VAL A 66 -20.73 3.18 1.87
CA VAL A 66 -19.44 3.78 1.51
C VAL A 66 -19.10 4.79 2.60
N ARG A 67 -17.97 4.60 3.25
CA ARG A 67 -17.45 5.54 4.27
C ARG A 67 -16.22 6.23 3.73
N LYS A 68 -16.08 7.52 4.03
CA LYS A 68 -14.95 8.35 3.61
C LYS A 68 -13.97 8.50 4.76
N GLY A 69 -12.70 8.46 4.44
CA GLY A 69 -11.67 8.64 5.44
C GLY A 69 -10.33 9.05 4.84
N ARG A 70 -9.32 9.05 5.69
CA ARG A 70 -7.98 9.43 5.31
C ARG A 70 -6.96 8.37 5.71
N TYR A 71 -6.07 8.05 4.79
CA TYR A 71 -4.90 7.26 5.09
C TYR A 71 -3.78 8.18 5.58
N VAL A 72 -3.33 7.93 6.79
CA VAL A 72 -2.25 8.70 7.42
C VAL A 72 -0.91 8.15 6.95
N TYR A 73 -0.20 8.94 6.17
CA TYR A 73 1.04 8.55 5.50
C TYR A 73 2.19 9.48 5.90
N GLY A 74 3.41 8.93 5.95
CA GLY A 74 4.63 9.72 6.10
C GLY A 74 4.72 10.53 7.40
N VAL A 75 4.21 10.00 8.52
CA VAL A 75 4.31 10.67 9.83
C VAL A 75 5.76 10.71 10.26
N ALA A 76 6.36 11.88 10.28
CA ALA A 76 7.76 12.04 10.62
C ALA A 76 8.04 13.28 11.47
N THR A 77 9.03 13.18 12.34
CA THR A 77 9.61 14.29 13.09
C THR A 77 11.13 14.21 13.03
N LEU A 78 11.77 15.33 12.71
CA LEU A 78 13.23 15.45 12.68
C LEU A 78 13.84 14.86 13.95
N PRO A 79 14.94 14.07 13.86
CA PRO A 79 15.53 13.37 14.99
C PRO A 79 15.79 14.24 16.22
N GLN A 80 16.32 15.46 16.04
CA GLN A 80 16.62 16.41 17.12
C GLN A 80 15.37 17.01 17.78
N TYR A 81 14.20 16.79 17.20
CA TYR A 81 12.89 17.26 17.73
C TYR A 81 12.04 16.11 18.29
N ARG A 82 12.49 14.87 18.23
CA ARG A 82 11.79 13.71 18.78
C ARG A 82 11.72 13.76 20.30
N GLY A 83 10.77 13.02 20.87
CA GLY A 83 10.55 12.96 22.32
C GLY A 83 9.84 14.19 22.90
N LYS A 84 9.50 15.21 22.10
CA LYS A 84 8.84 16.44 22.55
C LYS A 84 7.33 16.45 22.24
N GLY A 85 6.77 15.35 21.74
CA GLY A 85 5.34 15.20 21.47
C GLY A 85 4.84 15.87 20.18
N TYR A 86 5.71 16.29 19.27
CA TYR A 86 5.29 17.00 18.05
C TYR A 86 4.48 16.12 17.09
N SER A 87 4.85 14.85 16.87
CA SER A 87 4.04 13.93 16.07
C SER A 87 2.66 13.70 16.69
N SER A 88 2.59 13.52 18.02
CA SER A 88 1.32 13.35 18.73
C SER A 88 0.44 14.60 18.64
N LYS A 89 1.04 15.81 18.74
CA LYS A 89 0.32 17.06 18.55
C LYS A 89 -0.23 17.17 17.13
N LEU A 90 0.60 16.90 16.13
CA LEU A 90 0.23 16.96 14.72
C LEU A 90 -0.91 15.97 14.42
N MET A 91 -0.80 14.72 14.89
CA MET A 91 -1.84 13.70 14.76
C MET A 91 -3.16 14.13 15.40
N LYS A 92 -3.12 14.63 16.64
CA LYS A 92 -4.32 15.08 17.34
C LYS A 92 -5.03 16.22 16.61
N GLU A 93 -4.28 17.20 16.12
CA GLU A 93 -4.85 18.30 15.33
C GLU A 93 -5.43 17.80 14.00
N ALA A 94 -4.75 16.84 13.34
CA ALA A 94 -5.24 16.22 12.12
C ALA A 94 -6.57 15.47 12.35
N LEU A 95 -6.65 14.60 13.37
CA LEU A 95 -7.88 13.87 13.69
C LEU A 95 -9.06 14.82 14.06
N SER A 96 -8.78 15.90 14.80
CA SER A 96 -9.82 16.91 15.09
C SER A 96 -10.34 17.57 13.82
N MET A 97 -9.44 17.95 12.92
CA MET A 97 -9.80 18.55 11.63
C MET A 97 -10.63 17.59 10.76
N LEU A 98 -10.23 16.33 10.67
CA LEU A 98 -10.96 15.30 9.89
C LEU A 98 -12.40 15.13 10.41
N LYS A 99 -12.55 15.08 11.74
CA LYS A 99 -13.87 15.02 12.37
C LYS A 99 -14.73 16.24 12.04
N GLU A 100 -14.15 17.45 12.08
CA GLU A 100 -14.84 18.70 11.72
C GLU A 100 -15.24 18.74 10.23
N GLN A 101 -14.46 18.08 9.37
CA GLN A 101 -14.75 17.92 7.94
C GLN A 101 -15.79 16.83 7.62
N GLY A 102 -16.20 16.05 8.62
CA GLY A 102 -17.18 14.98 8.47
C GLY A 102 -16.61 13.72 7.81
N GLU A 103 -15.31 13.49 7.95
CA GLU A 103 -14.71 12.19 7.61
C GLU A 103 -15.13 11.15 8.66
N ASP A 104 -15.27 9.89 8.24
CA ASP A 104 -15.73 8.81 9.11
C ASP A 104 -14.58 8.14 9.87
N PHE A 105 -13.37 8.12 9.29
CA PHE A 105 -12.23 7.44 9.88
C PHE A 105 -10.87 7.98 9.39
N ALA A 106 -9.83 7.65 10.17
CA ALA A 106 -8.45 7.69 9.74
C ALA A 106 -7.85 6.28 9.85
N VAL A 107 -7.06 5.85 8.87
CA VAL A 107 -6.42 4.53 8.83
C VAL A 107 -4.95 4.69 8.50
N LEU A 108 -4.11 3.78 9.00
CA LEU A 108 -2.68 3.76 8.73
C LEU A 108 -2.13 2.33 8.80
N TYR A 109 -0.95 2.13 8.22
CA TYR A 109 -0.13 0.95 8.42
C TYR A 109 1.13 1.35 9.20
N PRO A 110 1.35 0.82 10.42
CA PRO A 110 2.56 1.09 11.17
C PRO A 110 3.78 0.51 10.46
N ALA A 111 4.79 1.33 10.19
CA ALA A 111 6.01 0.89 9.49
C ALA A 111 6.84 -0.12 10.32
N GLU A 112 6.68 -0.12 11.63
CA GLU A 112 7.36 -1.02 12.57
C GLU A 112 6.38 -1.43 13.67
N GLU A 113 6.52 -2.65 14.17
CA GLU A 113 5.66 -3.18 15.24
C GLU A 113 5.67 -2.29 16.50
N GLY A 114 6.83 -1.72 16.85
CA GLY A 114 6.96 -0.80 17.99
C GLY A 114 6.16 0.49 17.89
N LEU A 115 5.65 0.84 16.72
CA LEU A 115 4.79 2.02 16.53
C LEU A 115 3.31 1.75 16.84
N GLN A 116 2.89 0.51 16.97
CA GLN A 116 1.50 0.17 17.31
C GLN A 116 1.07 0.82 18.63
N ASP A 117 1.90 0.77 19.67
CA ASP A 117 1.65 1.42 20.95
C ASP A 117 1.54 2.95 20.84
N PHE A 118 2.33 3.56 19.95
CA PHE A 118 2.25 4.99 19.71
C PHE A 118 0.90 5.37 19.11
N TYR A 119 0.43 4.64 18.11
CA TYR A 119 -0.87 4.89 17.47
C TYR A 119 -2.05 4.48 18.37
N ALA A 120 -1.93 3.42 19.14
CA ALA A 120 -2.95 3.03 20.12
C ALA A 120 -3.22 4.14 21.14
N LYS A 121 -2.18 4.85 21.60
CA LYS A 121 -2.31 6.03 22.47
C LYS A 121 -2.99 7.22 21.80
N GLN A 122 -3.07 7.23 20.46
CA GLN A 122 -3.84 8.23 19.68
C GLN A 122 -5.27 7.75 19.37
N GLY A 123 -5.68 6.59 19.89
CA GLY A 123 -7.02 6.03 19.70
C GLY A 123 -7.18 5.13 18.48
N PHE A 124 -6.10 4.74 17.83
CA PHE A 124 -6.16 3.76 16.76
C PHE A 124 -6.24 2.34 17.32
N VAL A 125 -7.02 1.50 16.66
CA VAL A 125 -7.15 0.07 16.97
C VAL A 125 -6.80 -0.76 15.73
N PRO A 126 -6.31 -2.00 15.88
CA PRO A 126 -6.04 -2.87 14.74
C PRO A 126 -7.25 -3.02 13.83
N CYS A 127 -7.03 -3.02 12.51
CA CYS A 127 -8.09 -3.22 11.52
C CYS A 127 -7.58 -4.03 10.33
N GLY A 128 -8.51 -4.79 9.74
CA GLY A 128 -8.22 -5.64 8.60
C GLY A 128 -7.16 -6.70 8.93
N ALA A 129 -6.91 -7.56 7.98
CA ALA A 129 -5.81 -8.51 8.03
C ALA A 129 -5.40 -8.88 6.61
N GLN A 130 -4.14 -9.21 6.44
CA GLN A 130 -3.58 -9.84 5.25
C GLN A 130 -2.83 -11.10 5.66
N ILE A 131 -2.60 -11.96 4.70
CA ILE A 131 -1.76 -13.14 4.84
C ILE A 131 -0.46 -12.80 4.12
N GLU A 132 0.65 -12.96 4.82
CA GLU A 132 1.99 -12.92 4.23
C GLU A 132 2.55 -14.33 4.23
N SER A 133 2.88 -14.82 3.05
CA SER A 133 3.43 -16.16 2.88
C SER A 133 4.71 -16.08 2.06
N ASP A 134 5.78 -16.64 2.59
CA ASP A 134 6.93 -16.99 1.79
C ASP A 134 6.52 -18.12 0.85
N VAL A 135 6.81 -17.96 -0.42
CA VAL A 135 6.63 -19.02 -1.41
C VAL A 135 7.87 -19.89 -1.36
N ASP A 136 7.72 -21.16 -1.08
CA ASP A 136 8.84 -22.10 -1.05
C ASP A 136 9.28 -22.48 -2.47
N GLU A 137 10.49 -23.04 -2.56
CA GLU A 137 11.12 -23.36 -3.84
C GLU A 137 10.36 -24.48 -4.58
N GLU A 138 9.76 -25.43 -3.86
CA GLU A 138 8.99 -26.53 -4.44
C GLU A 138 7.66 -26.03 -5.03
N GLU A 139 6.98 -25.10 -4.34
CA GLU A 139 5.77 -24.45 -4.86
C GLU A 139 6.08 -23.63 -6.11
N GLN A 140 7.17 -22.86 -6.10
CA GLN A 140 7.56 -22.05 -7.24
C GLN A 140 7.95 -22.89 -8.46
N GLU A 141 8.69 -23.99 -8.25
CA GLU A 141 9.02 -24.95 -9.31
C GLU A 141 7.76 -25.58 -9.92
N ALA A 142 6.78 -25.98 -9.07
CA ALA A 142 5.52 -26.53 -9.54
C ALA A 142 4.71 -25.55 -10.40
N TRP A 143 4.74 -24.25 -10.07
CA TRP A 143 4.08 -23.23 -10.90
C TRP A 143 4.82 -23.00 -12.21
N LEU A 144 6.16 -23.02 -12.21
CA LEU A 144 6.97 -22.89 -13.42
C LEU A 144 6.78 -24.08 -14.36
N ASP A 145 6.67 -25.29 -13.83
CA ASP A 145 6.40 -26.49 -14.63
C ASP A 145 5.03 -26.47 -15.32
N ALA A 146 4.06 -25.75 -14.73
CA ALA A 146 2.70 -25.64 -15.27
C ALA A 146 2.51 -24.42 -16.19
N VAL A 147 3.48 -23.51 -16.33
CA VAL A 147 3.27 -22.23 -17.02
C VAL A 147 2.90 -22.37 -18.48
N ASP A 148 3.51 -23.34 -19.21
CA ASP A 148 3.25 -23.57 -20.63
C ASP A 148 1.78 -23.98 -20.86
N ASP A 149 1.20 -24.79 -19.97
CA ASP A 149 -0.20 -25.21 -20.06
C ASP A 149 -1.16 -24.03 -19.96
N TYR A 150 -0.84 -23.04 -19.12
CA TYR A 150 -1.65 -21.83 -18.94
C TYR A 150 -1.45 -20.84 -20.08
N THR A 151 -0.21 -20.59 -20.51
CA THR A 151 0.06 -19.67 -21.62
C THR A 151 -0.51 -20.20 -22.93
N ASP A 152 -0.43 -21.51 -23.19
CA ASP A 152 -1.09 -22.16 -24.33
C ASP A 152 -2.63 -22.08 -24.24
N ALA A 153 -3.19 -21.96 -23.04
CA ALA A 153 -4.63 -21.73 -22.80
C ALA A 153 -5.03 -20.25 -22.83
N GLY A 154 -4.14 -19.35 -23.25
CA GLY A 154 -4.44 -17.93 -23.44
C GLY A 154 -4.31 -17.06 -22.19
N TRP A 155 -3.55 -17.53 -21.20
CA TRP A 155 -3.21 -16.71 -20.05
C TRP A 155 -2.04 -15.78 -20.38
N GLU A 156 -2.19 -14.50 -20.06
CA GLU A 156 -1.20 -13.47 -20.35
C GLU A 156 -0.97 -12.57 -19.15
N LEU A 157 0.28 -12.18 -18.91
CA LEU A 157 0.64 -11.15 -17.95
C LEU A 157 0.81 -9.83 -18.70
N GLU A 158 0.04 -8.84 -18.30
CA GLU A 158 0.06 -7.52 -18.91
C GLU A 158 0.39 -6.44 -17.86
N PRO A 159 1.12 -5.39 -18.22
CA PRO A 159 1.28 -4.23 -17.35
C PRO A 159 -0.05 -3.49 -17.18
N ILE A 160 -0.26 -2.89 -16.03
CA ILE A 160 -1.35 -1.93 -15.81
C ILE A 160 -0.86 -0.56 -16.21
N GLU A 161 -1.56 0.07 -17.16
CA GLU A 161 -1.12 1.30 -17.81
C GLU A 161 -1.51 2.57 -17.05
N SER A 162 -2.51 2.49 -16.16
CA SER A 162 -3.00 3.66 -15.45
C SER A 162 -3.56 3.36 -14.06
N GLY A 163 -3.54 4.34 -13.18
CA GLY A 163 -4.19 4.24 -11.87
C GLY A 163 -5.68 4.00 -11.96
N LYS A 164 -6.36 4.51 -13.00
CA LYS A 164 -7.78 4.26 -13.22
C LYS A 164 -8.08 2.81 -13.57
N GLU A 165 -7.30 2.24 -14.46
CA GLU A 165 -7.40 0.81 -14.83
C GLU A 165 -7.19 -0.08 -13.58
N TYR A 166 -6.19 0.24 -12.77
CA TYR A 166 -5.93 -0.48 -11.53
C TYR A 166 -7.11 -0.37 -10.55
N GLU A 167 -7.66 0.83 -10.37
CA GLU A 167 -8.84 1.06 -9.52
C GLU A 167 -10.02 0.18 -9.97
N GLU A 168 -10.34 0.17 -11.26
CA GLU A 168 -11.48 -0.56 -11.82
C GLU A 168 -11.34 -2.08 -11.62
N ILE A 169 -10.18 -2.65 -11.97
CA ILE A 169 -9.94 -4.09 -11.84
C ILE A 169 -9.90 -4.49 -10.36
N ARG A 170 -9.15 -3.75 -9.56
CA ARG A 170 -9.02 -4.01 -8.12
C ARG A 170 -10.38 -3.98 -7.42
N HIS A 171 -11.21 -3.00 -7.75
CA HIS A 171 -12.54 -2.87 -7.17
C HIS A 171 -13.41 -4.09 -7.50
N ALA A 172 -13.41 -4.54 -8.76
CA ALA A 172 -14.20 -5.69 -9.20
C ALA A 172 -13.76 -6.99 -8.47
N LEU A 173 -12.47 -7.24 -8.38
CA LEU A 173 -11.93 -8.42 -7.68
C LEU A 173 -12.22 -8.38 -6.17
N LEU A 174 -12.04 -7.23 -5.52
CA LEU A 174 -12.33 -7.09 -4.09
C LEU A 174 -13.83 -7.21 -3.79
N GLU A 175 -14.69 -6.65 -4.62
CA GLU A 175 -16.14 -6.77 -4.47
C GLU A 175 -16.59 -8.23 -4.60
N LYS A 176 -16.07 -8.96 -5.59
CA LYS A 176 -16.34 -10.38 -5.80
C LYS A 176 -15.84 -11.20 -4.60
N GLY A 177 -14.56 -11.09 -4.25
CA GLY A 177 -13.96 -11.83 -3.14
C GLY A 177 -14.64 -11.53 -1.80
N CYS A 178 -14.97 -10.28 -1.52
CA CYS A 178 -15.69 -9.90 -0.31
C CYS A 178 -17.09 -10.56 -0.22
N LYS A 179 -17.81 -10.63 -1.34
CA LYS A 179 -19.14 -11.30 -1.40
C LYS A 179 -19.02 -12.82 -1.21
N GLU A 180 -18.09 -13.45 -1.90
CA GLU A 180 -17.93 -14.91 -1.93
C GLU A 180 -17.38 -15.44 -0.60
N GLN A 181 -16.44 -14.74 0.01
CA GLN A 181 -15.75 -15.16 1.22
C GLN A 181 -16.38 -14.61 2.52
N GLY A 182 -17.45 -13.82 2.41
CA GLY A 182 -18.18 -13.28 3.56
C GLY A 182 -17.40 -12.22 4.32
N GLY A 183 -16.63 -11.38 3.62
CA GLY A 183 -15.95 -10.21 4.17
C GLY A 183 -16.91 -9.11 4.60
N ASP A 184 -16.47 -8.25 5.52
CA ASP A 184 -17.27 -7.10 5.98
C ASP A 184 -17.16 -5.89 5.04
N GLY A 185 -16.09 -5.80 4.28
CA GLY A 185 -15.77 -4.72 3.37
C GLY A 185 -14.28 -4.62 3.09
N TYR A 186 -13.89 -3.62 2.30
CA TYR A 186 -12.52 -3.41 1.87
C TYR A 186 -12.22 -1.92 1.70
N PHE A 187 -10.94 -1.57 1.78
CA PHE A 187 -10.48 -0.22 1.47
C PHE A 187 -10.23 -0.05 -0.02
N THR A 188 -10.60 1.11 -0.55
CA THR A 188 -10.34 1.50 -1.94
C THR A 188 -9.76 2.91 -2.00
N TRP A 189 -8.83 3.12 -2.92
CA TRP A 189 -8.16 4.38 -3.16
C TRP A 189 -8.81 5.12 -4.32
N THR A 190 -8.47 6.38 -4.49
CA THR A 190 -8.82 7.14 -5.70
C THR A 190 -7.87 6.79 -6.86
N ALA A 191 -8.30 7.03 -8.10
CA ALA A 191 -7.46 6.84 -9.28
C ALA A 191 -6.14 7.64 -9.21
N GLU A 192 -6.16 8.84 -8.61
CA GLU A 192 -4.95 9.64 -8.39
C GLU A 192 -3.95 8.96 -7.46
N HIS A 193 -4.46 8.32 -6.38
CA HIS A 193 -3.61 7.60 -5.45
C HIS A 193 -3.03 6.33 -6.10
N TYR A 194 -3.83 5.61 -6.89
CA TYR A 194 -3.31 4.47 -7.65
C TYR A 194 -2.27 4.89 -8.68
N ALA A 195 -2.45 6.04 -9.33
CA ALA A 195 -1.42 6.60 -10.21
C ALA A 195 -0.12 6.94 -9.46
N TYR A 196 -0.23 7.45 -8.22
CA TYR A 196 0.92 7.66 -7.36
C TYR A 196 1.63 6.34 -7.02
N ASN A 197 0.88 5.31 -6.59
CA ASN A 197 1.43 3.99 -6.28
C ASN A 197 2.08 3.33 -7.50
N HIS A 198 1.46 3.45 -8.68
CA HIS A 198 2.02 2.95 -9.92
C HIS A 198 3.37 3.58 -10.24
N ASN A 199 3.46 4.89 -10.14
CA ASN A 199 4.72 5.62 -10.32
C ASN A 199 5.77 5.22 -9.26
N GLU A 200 5.35 5.09 -7.99
CA GLU A 200 6.23 4.68 -6.91
C GLU A 200 6.80 3.28 -7.17
N ALA A 201 5.96 2.31 -7.53
CA ALA A 201 6.39 0.95 -7.86
C ALA A 201 7.46 0.96 -8.96
N GLY A 202 7.24 1.73 -10.04
CA GLY A 202 8.20 1.89 -11.13
C GLY A 202 9.53 2.49 -10.69
N TYR A 203 9.53 3.49 -9.80
CA TYR A 203 10.76 4.06 -9.24
C TYR A 203 11.57 3.06 -8.42
N TYR A 204 10.91 2.12 -7.77
CA TYR A 204 11.56 1.03 -7.05
C TYR A 204 11.94 -0.16 -7.94
N GLY A 205 11.72 -0.09 -9.25
CA GLY A 205 11.98 -1.17 -10.19
C GLY A 205 10.96 -2.30 -10.10
N GLY A 206 9.82 -2.03 -9.48
CA GLY A 206 8.65 -2.88 -9.46
C GLY A 206 7.62 -2.45 -10.51
N GLY A 207 6.39 -2.90 -10.35
CA GLY A 207 5.29 -2.54 -11.24
C GLY A 207 3.96 -3.11 -10.76
N LEU A 208 2.90 -2.60 -11.36
CA LEU A 208 1.56 -3.15 -11.24
C LEU A 208 1.25 -3.95 -12.50
N CYS A 209 0.78 -5.15 -12.34
CA CYS A 209 0.40 -6.01 -13.46
C CYS A 209 -0.97 -6.65 -13.23
N LYS A 210 -1.57 -7.06 -14.33
CA LYS A 210 -2.79 -7.86 -14.37
C LYS A 210 -2.50 -9.17 -15.09
N ILE A 211 -3.22 -10.20 -14.73
CA ILE A 211 -3.24 -11.47 -15.43
C ILE A 211 -4.59 -11.60 -16.11
N CYS A 212 -4.56 -11.84 -17.41
CA CYS A 212 -5.73 -11.91 -18.26
C CYS A 212 -5.93 -13.31 -18.84
N ILE A 213 -7.20 -13.67 -19.08
CA ILE A 213 -7.60 -14.82 -19.89
C ILE A 213 -8.53 -14.26 -20.98
N ASP A 214 -8.22 -14.51 -22.25
CA ASP A 214 -9.01 -13.99 -23.39
C ASP A 214 -9.25 -12.47 -23.31
N GLY A 215 -8.31 -11.72 -22.75
CA GLY A 215 -8.37 -10.27 -22.59
C GLY A 215 -9.15 -9.77 -21.38
N GLU A 216 -9.73 -10.66 -20.56
CA GLU A 216 -10.39 -10.30 -19.29
C GLU A 216 -9.43 -10.47 -18.11
N ALA A 217 -9.29 -9.44 -17.28
CA ALA A 217 -8.42 -9.47 -16.10
C ALA A 217 -9.05 -10.34 -15.00
N VAL A 218 -8.36 -11.40 -14.60
CA VAL A 218 -8.77 -12.36 -13.55
C VAL A 218 -7.96 -12.23 -12.27
N ALA A 219 -6.81 -11.55 -12.34
CA ALA A 219 -5.97 -11.26 -11.18
C ALA A 219 -5.19 -9.96 -11.37
N ILE A 220 -4.75 -9.37 -10.26
CA ILE A 220 -3.76 -8.29 -10.22
C ILE A 220 -2.65 -8.62 -9.23
N ALA A 221 -1.47 -8.10 -9.51
CA ALA A 221 -0.35 -8.15 -8.59
C ALA A 221 0.42 -6.81 -8.58
N GLY A 222 0.76 -6.38 -7.37
CA GLY A 222 1.69 -5.28 -7.14
C GLY A 222 3.07 -5.84 -6.77
N CYS A 223 4.02 -5.74 -7.71
CA CYS A 223 5.37 -6.27 -7.53
C CYS A 223 6.29 -5.22 -6.94
N TRP A 224 6.82 -5.44 -5.75
CA TRP A 224 7.79 -4.58 -5.05
C TRP A 224 9.06 -5.34 -4.67
N PRO A 225 10.16 -4.60 -4.56
CA PRO A 225 11.40 -5.14 -4.01
C PRO A 225 11.33 -5.49 -2.53
N SER A 226 11.95 -6.58 -2.14
CA SER A 226 12.21 -6.86 -0.74
C SER A 226 13.51 -6.21 -0.30
N GLY A 227 13.43 -5.14 0.47
CA GLY A 227 14.53 -4.50 1.19
C GLY A 227 15.81 -4.22 0.39
N GLY A 228 16.25 -3.01 0.33
CA GLY A 228 17.47 -2.58 -0.33
C GLY A 228 17.24 -1.87 -1.66
N ASN A 229 18.30 -1.70 -2.43
CA ASN A 229 18.32 -0.76 -3.54
C ASN A 229 17.64 -1.24 -4.83
N SER A 230 17.36 -2.52 -4.96
CA SER A 230 16.56 -3.11 -6.06
C SER A 230 16.14 -4.54 -5.68
N PRO A 231 14.92 -4.98 -6.02
CA PRO A 231 14.48 -6.36 -5.82
C PRO A 231 15.27 -7.32 -6.67
N TRP A 232 15.60 -6.83 -7.83
CA TRP A 232 16.29 -7.58 -8.85
C TRP A 232 17.75 -7.87 -8.46
N GLU A 233 18.35 -7.01 -7.63
CA GLU A 233 19.72 -7.19 -7.12
C GLU A 233 19.81 -8.21 -5.98
N GLN A 234 18.73 -8.36 -5.20
CA GLN A 234 18.71 -9.29 -4.06
C GLN A 234 18.04 -10.63 -4.36
N GLY A 235 17.48 -10.79 -5.55
CA GLY A 235 16.83 -12.03 -5.93
C GLY A 235 15.46 -12.30 -5.31
N ASN A 236 14.86 -11.33 -4.61
CA ASN A 236 13.56 -11.48 -3.95
C ASN A 236 12.51 -10.56 -4.57
N MET A 237 11.26 -11.01 -4.63
CA MET A 237 10.10 -10.25 -5.05
C MET A 237 9.01 -10.30 -3.98
N ILE A 238 8.48 -9.14 -3.61
CA ILE A 238 7.29 -9.06 -2.77
C ILE A 238 6.10 -8.71 -3.66
N LEU A 239 5.12 -9.57 -3.69
CA LEU A 239 3.80 -9.28 -4.22
C LEU A 239 2.98 -8.62 -3.12
N LYS A 240 3.11 -7.30 -2.98
CA LYS A 240 2.47 -6.53 -1.90
C LYS A 240 0.95 -6.56 -1.94
N GLU A 241 0.39 -6.80 -3.10
CA GLU A 241 -1.01 -7.06 -3.30
C GLU A 241 -1.15 -8.12 -4.38
N PHE A 242 -1.75 -9.23 -4.02
CA PHE A 242 -2.19 -10.25 -4.96
C PHE A 242 -3.68 -10.47 -4.75
N LEU A 243 -4.48 -10.13 -5.76
CA LEU A 243 -5.91 -10.34 -5.76
C LEU A 243 -6.28 -11.23 -6.92
N CYS A 244 -6.98 -12.30 -6.64
CA CYS A 244 -7.38 -13.29 -7.63
C CYS A 244 -8.63 -14.02 -7.17
N ASP A 245 -9.42 -14.50 -8.09
CA ASP A 245 -10.47 -15.49 -7.81
C ASP A 245 -9.83 -16.84 -7.50
N GLU A 246 -10.41 -17.61 -6.59
CA GLU A 246 -9.88 -18.91 -6.19
C GLU A 246 -9.73 -19.88 -7.39
N GLU A 247 -10.70 -19.87 -8.31
CA GLU A 247 -10.67 -20.70 -9.51
C GLU A 247 -9.52 -20.38 -10.47
N HIS A 248 -9.00 -19.16 -10.45
CA HIS A 248 -7.93 -18.69 -11.32
C HIS A 248 -6.56 -18.66 -10.63
N ARG A 249 -6.51 -18.95 -9.32
CA ARG A 249 -5.32 -18.75 -8.50
C ARG A 249 -4.09 -19.50 -9.02
N ALA A 250 -4.26 -20.78 -9.37
CA ALA A 250 -3.13 -21.61 -9.81
C ALA A 250 -2.50 -21.05 -11.10
N GLY A 251 -3.31 -20.72 -12.11
CA GLY A 251 -2.83 -20.15 -13.36
C GLY A 251 -2.19 -18.77 -13.18
N ALA A 252 -2.80 -17.91 -12.35
CA ALA A 252 -2.24 -16.60 -12.08
C ALA A 252 -0.87 -16.68 -11.39
N LEU A 253 -0.69 -17.60 -10.45
CA LEU A 253 0.59 -17.81 -9.78
C LEU A 253 1.64 -18.42 -10.70
N SER A 254 1.26 -19.32 -11.63
CA SER A 254 2.17 -19.87 -12.63
C SER A 254 2.72 -18.79 -13.55
N VAL A 255 1.87 -17.93 -14.10
CA VAL A 255 2.30 -16.81 -14.96
C VAL A 255 3.14 -15.79 -14.19
N LEU A 256 2.83 -15.53 -12.91
CA LEU A 256 3.66 -14.66 -12.06
C LEU A 256 5.00 -15.28 -11.73
N ALA A 257 5.07 -16.60 -11.51
CA ALA A 257 6.33 -17.31 -11.24
C ALA A 257 7.28 -17.23 -12.44
N GLU A 258 6.79 -17.34 -13.66
CA GLU A 258 7.59 -17.12 -14.87
C GLU A 258 8.17 -15.69 -14.89
N PHE A 259 7.35 -14.69 -14.61
CA PHE A 259 7.81 -13.30 -14.53
C PHE A 259 8.84 -13.08 -13.41
N ALA A 260 8.65 -13.73 -12.26
CA ALA A 260 9.59 -13.67 -11.14
C ALA A 260 10.92 -14.38 -11.47
N GLY A 261 10.89 -15.40 -12.29
CA GLY A 261 12.03 -16.26 -12.60
C GLY A 261 12.52 -17.00 -11.34
N SER A 262 13.82 -17.03 -11.09
CA SER A 262 14.44 -17.72 -9.95
C SER A 262 14.41 -16.90 -8.64
N LYS A 263 13.59 -15.88 -8.53
CA LYS A 263 13.51 -15.04 -7.34
C LYS A 263 12.60 -15.65 -6.30
N SER A 264 13.00 -15.63 -5.03
CA SER A 264 12.09 -15.92 -3.92
C SER A 264 10.94 -14.93 -3.92
N MET A 265 9.73 -15.40 -3.69
CA MET A 265 8.52 -14.59 -3.63
C MET A 265 7.95 -14.55 -2.23
N VAL A 266 7.45 -13.37 -1.84
CA VAL A 266 6.57 -13.20 -0.66
C VAL A 266 5.22 -12.74 -1.18
N LEU A 267 4.19 -13.51 -0.90
CA LEU A 267 2.83 -13.27 -1.34
C LEU A 267 2.03 -12.57 -0.23
N CYS A 268 1.45 -11.42 -0.54
CA CYS A 268 0.54 -10.70 0.36
C CYS A 268 -0.87 -10.71 -0.25
N ALA A 269 -1.80 -11.41 0.42
CA ALA A 269 -3.18 -11.55 -0.02
C ALA A 269 -4.17 -11.14 1.09
N PRO A 270 -5.43 -10.78 0.77
CA PRO A 270 -6.43 -10.50 1.77
C PRO A 270 -6.70 -11.70 2.66
N ALA A 271 -6.86 -11.47 3.97
CA ALA A 271 -7.04 -12.54 4.94
C ALA A 271 -8.37 -13.32 4.82
N TRP A 272 -9.32 -12.85 4.02
CA TRP A 272 -10.53 -13.65 3.75
C TRP A 272 -10.25 -14.87 2.87
N GLU A 273 -9.15 -14.89 2.12
CA GLU A 273 -8.76 -16.05 1.31
C GLU A 273 -8.36 -17.27 2.16
N ASN A 274 -7.83 -17.01 3.36
CA ASN A 274 -7.53 -18.08 4.34
C ASN A 274 -7.70 -17.58 5.77
N LYS A 275 -8.92 -17.67 6.31
CA LYS A 275 -9.28 -17.14 7.64
C LYS A 275 -8.52 -17.76 8.79
N ASP A 276 -8.05 -19.00 8.62
CA ASP A 276 -7.40 -19.81 9.67
C ASP A 276 -5.86 -19.81 9.53
N SER A 277 -5.29 -18.99 8.63
CA SER A 277 -3.85 -18.94 8.42
C SER A 277 -3.10 -18.47 9.67
N GLU A 278 -2.05 -19.21 10.04
CA GLU A 278 -1.11 -18.81 11.10
C GLU A 278 -0.26 -17.59 10.69
N ASN A 279 -0.13 -17.33 9.39
CA ASN A 279 0.63 -16.21 8.81
C ASN A 279 -0.20 -14.93 8.69
N LYS A 280 -1.30 -14.85 9.42
CA LYS A 280 -2.19 -13.68 9.40
C LYS A 280 -1.58 -12.53 10.17
N VAL A 281 -1.35 -11.43 9.47
CA VAL A 281 -0.86 -10.17 10.06
C VAL A 281 -1.94 -9.09 10.02
N ALA A 282 -1.93 -8.17 10.98
CA ALA A 282 -2.84 -7.04 10.96
C ALA A 282 -2.50 -6.16 9.75
N PHE A 283 -3.51 -5.87 8.92
CA PHE A 283 -3.33 -5.00 7.75
C PHE A 283 -2.99 -3.56 8.15
N GLY A 284 -3.55 -3.06 9.24
CA GLY A 284 -3.31 -1.71 9.69
C GLY A 284 -4.00 -1.37 10.99
N MET A 285 -4.12 -0.07 11.26
CA MET A 285 -4.84 0.46 12.41
C MET A 285 -5.81 1.57 11.99
N ILE A 286 -7.00 1.59 12.57
CA ILE A 286 -8.07 2.54 12.28
C ILE A 286 -8.47 3.33 13.51
N HIS A 287 -8.82 4.61 13.32
CA HIS A 287 -9.43 5.49 14.29
C HIS A 287 -10.77 5.98 13.73
N TRP A 288 -11.87 5.63 14.39
CA TRP A 288 -13.22 6.13 14.05
C TRP A 288 -13.41 7.54 14.62
N LEU A 289 -13.89 8.47 13.80
CA LEU A 289 -13.95 9.92 14.12
C LEU A 289 -15.28 10.38 14.75
#